data_fd08cefed86693b1783194ff1cfc6be8
#
_entry.id   fd08cefed86693b1783194ff1cfc6be8
#
_cell.length_a   1.000
_cell.length_b   1.000
_cell.length_c   1.000
_cell.angle_alpha   90.00
_cell.angle_beta   90.00
_cell.angle_gamma   90.00
#
_symmetry.space_group_name_H-M   'P 1'
#
loop_
_entity.id
_entity.type
_entity.pdbx_description
1 polymer ?
#
loop_
_entity_poly.entity_id
_entity_poly.type
_entity_poly.pdbx_seq_one_letter_code
_entity_poly.pdbx_strand_id
1 'polypeptide(L)'
;LVQGVYQFELTVTDNLGATDKDTVTINVNPAIPVNQAPVVNAGNDLSISLPVNTVNVMGSAVDNDGTIASYQWTKIAGPASFTIVFPTQPQTTINNLVEGVYQFELRATDNQGATGRDTVTITVSGAANILPVANAGPDRSMTLPTNSITHTGGGTDADGTINSYRWS
;
A
#
# COMPACT_ATOMS: atom_id res chain seq x y z
N LEU A 1 8.46 -43.88 16.03
CA LEU A 1 8.91 -43.43 17.35
C LEU A 1 8.39 -42.03 17.58
N VAL A 2 7.91 -41.72 18.78
CA VAL A 2 7.59 -40.34 19.23
C VAL A 2 8.81 -39.77 19.93
N GLN A 3 8.81 -38.46 20.20
CA GLN A 3 9.84 -37.79 20.98
C GLN A 3 10.12 -38.56 22.28
N GLY A 4 11.39 -38.83 22.58
CA GLY A 4 11.79 -39.55 23.80
C GLY A 4 13.16 -40.20 23.67
N VAL A 5 13.55 -40.81 24.75
CA VAL A 5 14.78 -41.63 24.82
C VAL A 5 14.37 -43.08 24.86
N TYR A 6 14.91 -43.88 23.93
CA TYR A 6 14.65 -45.30 23.80
C TYR A 6 15.93 -46.06 24.05
N GLN A 7 15.83 -47.14 24.84
CA GLN A 7 16.92 -48.09 25.06
C GLN A 7 16.52 -49.46 24.54
N PHE A 8 17.37 -50.06 23.78
CA PHE A 8 17.17 -51.41 23.26
C PHE A 8 18.36 -52.26 23.70
N GLU A 9 18.08 -53.44 24.25
CA GLU A 9 19.05 -54.44 24.65
C GLU A 9 19.13 -55.55 23.57
N LEU A 10 20.32 -55.79 23.08
CA LEU A 10 20.62 -57.00 22.27
C LEU A 10 21.16 -58.09 23.19
N THR A 11 20.53 -59.22 23.17
CA THR A 11 21.03 -60.42 23.83
C THR A 11 21.45 -61.44 22.76
N VAL A 12 22.65 -61.89 22.80
CA VAL A 12 23.16 -63.00 21.97
C VAL A 12 23.35 -64.24 22.83
N THR A 13 23.04 -65.43 22.26
CA THR A 13 23.16 -66.69 22.97
C THR A 13 23.97 -67.68 22.07
N ASP A 14 25.02 -68.35 22.59
CA ASP A 14 25.78 -69.29 21.85
C ASP A 14 25.08 -70.65 21.81
N ASN A 15 25.70 -71.60 21.14
CA ASN A 15 25.18 -72.96 20.97
C ASN A 15 25.32 -73.89 22.23
N LEU A 16 25.94 -73.33 23.26
CA LEU A 16 26.09 -73.98 24.58
C LEU A 16 25.20 -73.30 25.65
N GLY A 17 24.44 -72.25 25.26
CA GLY A 17 23.50 -71.51 26.12
C GLY A 17 24.11 -70.34 26.90
N ALA A 18 25.38 -70.01 26.68
CA ALA A 18 25.95 -68.78 27.28
C ALA A 18 25.42 -67.50 26.59
N THR A 19 25.17 -66.47 27.34
CA THR A 19 24.57 -65.21 26.85
C THR A 19 25.46 -64.05 27.15
N ASP A 20 25.48 -63.06 26.20
CA ASP A 20 26.02 -61.70 26.40
C ASP A 20 25.00 -60.69 25.98
N LYS A 21 25.08 -59.45 26.53
CA LYS A 21 24.11 -58.36 26.34
C LYS A 21 24.82 -57.05 26.15
N ASP A 22 24.28 -56.27 25.21
CA ASP A 22 24.66 -54.85 24.99
C ASP A 22 23.43 -53.96 24.79
N THR A 23 23.54 -52.68 25.11
CA THR A 23 22.44 -51.71 25.02
C THR A 23 22.78 -50.56 24.10
N VAL A 24 21.81 -50.16 23.24
CA VAL A 24 21.88 -48.95 22.45
C VAL A 24 20.82 -47.95 22.92
N THR A 25 21.19 -46.69 23.02
CA THR A 25 20.28 -45.58 23.33
C THR A 25 20.00 -44.74 22.07
N ILE A 26 18.73 -44.58 21.74
CA ILE A 26 18.28 -43.75 20.62
C ILE A 26 17.52 -42.56 21.19
N ASN A 27 18.00 -41.33 20.92
CA ASN A 27 17.32 -40.08 21.27
C ASN A 27 16.51 -39.59 20.07
N VAL A 28 15.19 -39.52 20.19
CA VAL A 28 14.29 -38.92 19.21
C VAL A 28 13.98 -37.51 19.67
N ASN A 29 14.56 -36.54 18.98
CA ASN A 29 14.36 -35.11 19.26
C ASN A 29 13.01 -34.63 18.72
N PRO A 30 12.41 -33.51 19.27
CA PRO A 30 11.22 -32.90 18.73
C PRO A 30 11.48 -32.41 17.30
N ALA A 31 10.41 -32.35 16.49
CA ALA A 31 10.48 -31.67 15.20
C ALA A 31 10.83 -30.19 15.41
N ILE A 32 11.74 -29.67 14.58
CA ILE A 32 11.99 -28.22 14.53
C ILE A 32 10.76 -27.56 13.91
N PRO A 33 10.11 -26.58 14.56
CA PRO A 33 9.02 -25.84 13.96
C PRO A 33 9.46 -25.23 12.61
N VAL A 34 8.60 -25.31 11.61
CA VAL A 34 8.83 -24.64 10.31
C VAL A 34 8.39 -23.19 10.46
N ASN A 35 9.30 -22.27 10.12
CA ASN A 35 9.01 -20.85 10.15
C ASN A 35 7.86 -20.50 9.19
N GLN A 36 6.92 -19.69 9.64
CA GLN A 36 5.81 -19.15 8.86
C GLN A 36 6.12 -17.71 8.46
N ALA A 37 5.76 -17.36 7.22
CA ALA A 37 5.90 -15.99 6.76
C ALA A 37 4.89 -15.07 7.46
N PRO A 38 5.23 -13.80 7.70
CA PRO A 38 4.31 -12.84 8.31
C PRO A 38 3.09 -12.57 7.43
N VAL A 39 1.94 -12.36 8.07
CA VAL A 39 0.71 -11.87 7.43
C VAL A 39 0.79 -10.35 7.40
N VAL A 40 0.82 -9.77 6.19
CA VAL A 40 0.97 -8.34 5.94
C VAL A 40 -0.35 -7.74 5.51
N ASN A 41 -0.61 -6.50 5.92
CA ASN A 41 -1.73 -5.67 5.50
C ASN A 41 -1.21 -4.28 5.15
N ALA A 42 -1.33 -3.88 3.89
CA ALA A 42 -0.90 -2.57 3.37
C ALA A 42 -1.91 -1.44 3.68
N GLY A 43 -3.06 -1.77 4.29
CA GLY A 43 -4.17 -0.85 4.53
C GLY A 43 -5.20 -0.86 3.42
N ASN A 44 -6.24 -0.05 3.58
CA ASN A 44 -7.31 0.08 2.60
C ASN A 44 -6.88 0.94 1.41
N ASP A 45 -7.47 0.67 0.24
CA ASP A 45 -7.34 1.53 -0.93
C ASP A 45 -7.84 2.95 -0.64
N LEU A 46 -7.16 3.94 -1.22
CA LEU A 46 -7.39 5.36 -0.96
C LEU A 46 -7.74 6.09 -2.26
N SER A 47 -8.58 7.14 -2.12
CA SER A 47 -8.91 8.05 -3.22
C SER A 47 -8.79 9.48 -2.75
N ILE A 48 -8.11 10.32 -3.54
CA ILE A 48 -7.97 11.76 -3.32
C ILE A 48 -8.19 12.51 -4.63
N SER A 49 -8.44 13.81 -4.54
CA SER A 49 -8.54 14.72 -5.70
C SER A 49 -7.58 15.88 -5.54
N LEU A 50 -6.90 16.26 -6.62
CA LEU A 50 -6.05 17.45 -6.63
C LEU A 50 -6.88 18.70 -6.24
N PRO A 51 -6.30 19.65 -5.51
CA PRO A 51 -4.87 19.84 -5.25
C PRO A 51 -4.29 18.99 -4.09
N VAL A 52 -5.10 18.14 -3.40
CA VAL A 52 -4.59 17.23 -2.38
C VAL A 52 -3.74 16.16 -3.09
N ASN A 53 -2.46 16.12 -2.77
CA ASN A 53 -1.47 15.25 -3.42
C ASN A 53 -0.65 14.41 -2.42
N THR A 54 -1.20 14.24 -1.21
CA THR A 54 -0.55 13.56 -0.09
C THR A 54 -1.55 12.65 0.61
N VAL A 55 -1.11 11.43 0.97
CA VAL A 55 -1.90 10.46 1.73
C VAL A 55 -1.05 9.80 2.82
N ASN A 56 -1.72 9.39 3.91
CA ASN A 56 -1.11 8.53 4.92
C ASN A 56 -1.59 7.10 4.70
N VAL A 57 -0.65 6.17 4.62
CA VAL A 57 -0.91 4.74 4.46
C VAL A 57 -0.62 4.04 5.78
N MET A 58 -1.57 3.21 6.24
CA MET A 58 -1.55 2.56 7.56
C MET A 58 -1.31 1.07 7.39
N GLY A 59 -0.07 0.69 7.10
CA GLY A 59 0.31 -0.72 6.98
C GLY A 59 0.56 -1.39 8.34
N SER A 60 0.51 -2.71 8.36
CA SER A 60 0.80 -3.55 9.52
C SER A 60 1.25 -4.93 9.08
N ALA A 61 1.89 -5.68 10.00
CA ALA A 61 2.14 -7.11 9.81
C ALA A 61 2.10 -7.83 11.16
N VAL A 62 1.75 -9.11 11.11
CA VAL A 62 1.75 -10.03 12.26
C VAL A 62 2.49 -11.29 11.87
N ASP A 63 3.37 -11.74 12.75
CA ASP A 63 4.04 -13.02 12.66
C ASP A 63 3.54 -13.91 13.81
N ASN A 64 3.05 -15.12 13.49
CA ASN A 64 2.39 -15.99 14.45
C ASN A 64 3.36 -16.85 15.26
N ASP A 65 4.57 -17.05 14.76
CA ASP A 65 5.59 -17.90 15.39
C ASP A 65 6.93 -17.17 15.62
N GLY A 66 6.96 -15.84 15.38
CA GLY A 66 8.15 -15.01 15.57
C GLY A 66 7.85 -13.53 15.77
N THR A 67 8.70 -12.69 15.23
CA THR A 67 8.58 -11.22 15.29
C THR A 67 8.95 -10.59 13.95
N ILE A 68 8.36 -9.43 13.63
CA ILE A 68 8.72 -8.68 12.43
C ILE A 68 10.08 -7.99 12.63
N ALA A 69 11.04 -8.32 11.79
CA ALA A 69 12.38 -7.73 11.79
C ALA A 69 12.47 -6.45 10.97
N SER A 70 11.72 -6.34 9.85
CA SER A 70 11.77 -5.15 9.00
C SER A 70 10.55 -4.99 8.11
N TYR A 71 10.34 -3.72 7.68
CA TYR A 71 9.32 -3.32 6.70
C TYR A 71 9.98 -2.65 5.50
N GLN A 72 9.34 -2.73 4.33
CA GLN A 72 9.75 -2.02 3.14
C GLN A 72 8.55 -1.68 2.27
N TRP A 73 8.33 -0.39 2.02
CA TRP A 73 7.41 0.12 1.03
C TRP A 73 8.11 0.32 -0.32
N THR A 74 7.45 -0.11 -1.39
CA THR A 74 7.91 0.12 -2.77
C THR A 74 6.73 0.46 -3.67
N LYS A 75 6.93 1.35 -4.65
CA LYS A 75 5.95 1.57 -5.71
C LYS A 75 6.10 0.47 -6.75
N ILE A 76 5.00 -0.20 -7.09
CA ILE A 76 4.96 -1.26 -8.11
C ILE A 76 4.28 -0.81 -9.41
N ALA A 77 3.39 0.19 -9.37
CA ALA A 77 2.74 0.73 -10.56
C ALA A 77 2.36 2.21 -10.38
N GLY A 78 2.05 2.90 -11.49
CA GLY A 78 1.54 4.27 -11.51
C GLY A 78 2.56 5.32 -11.98
N PRO A 79 2.16 6.61 -11.97
CA PRO A 79 2.99 7.72 -12.44
C PRO A 79 4.36 7.80 -11.76
N ALA A 80 5.32 8.46 -12.41
CA ALA A 80 6.69 8.58 -11.90
C ALA A 80 6.82 9.53 -10.69
N SER A 81 5.90 10.51 -10.56
CA SER A 81 5.93 11.49 -9.47
C SER A 81 5.37 10.89 -8.19
N PHE A 82 6.18 10.73 -7.17
CA PHE A 82 5.83 10.32 -5.82
C PHE A 82 7.05 10.44 -4.89
N THR A 83 6.79 10.44 -3.58
CA THR A 83 7.82 10.28 -2.53
C THR A 83 7.24 9.46 -1.39
N ILE A 84 7.90 8.39 -0.97
CA ILE A 84 7.59 7.65 0.25
C ILE A 84 8.46 8.21 1.37
N VAL A 85 7.84 8.81 2.40
CA VAL A 85 8.57 9.55 3.45
C VAL A 85 9.31 8.59 4.40
N PHE A 86 8.64 7.51 4.81
CA PHE A 86 9.19 6.51 5.74
C PHE A 86 9.10 5.11 5.12
N PRO A 87 9.98 4.78 4.15
CA PRO A 87 9.86 3.53 3.39
C PRO A 87 10.09 2.25 4.20
N THR A 88 10.72 2.37 5.38
CA THR A 88 11.05 1.23 6.26
C THR A 88 10.18 1.16 7.52
N GLN A 89 9.12 1.96 7.61
CA GLN A 89 8.14 1.90 8.69
C GLN A 89 6.83 1.26 8.20
N PRO A 90 6.05 0.60 9.08
CA PRO A 90 4.76 0.03 8.67
C PRO A 90 3.78 1.12 8.21
N GLN A 91 3.79 2.28 8.85
CA GLN A 91 2.98 3.44 8.48
C GLN A 91 3.85 4.48 7.78
N THR A 92 3.35 5.04 6.68
CA THR A 92 4.11 6.02 5.91
C THR A 92 3.19 7.09 5.31
N THR A 93 3.80 8.21 4.94
CA THR A 93 3.17 9.25 4.12
C THR A 93 3.71 9.13 2.69
N ILE A 94 2.82 9.19 1.72
CA ILE A 94 3.18 9.26 0.31
C ILE A 94 2.72 10.63 -0.20
N ASN A 95 3.65 11.41 -0.76
CA ASN A 95 3.40 12.75 -1.25
C ASN A 95 3.92 12.96 -2.68
N ASN A 96 3.73 14.17 -3.24
CA ASN A 96 4.06 14.53 -4.62
C ASN A 96 3.30 13.68 -5.67
N LEU A 97 2.08 13.26 -5.31
CA LEU A 97 1.22 12.50 -6.19
C LEU A 97 0.63 13.43 -7.27
N VAL A 98 0.56 12.93 -8.50
CA VAL A 98 -0.16 13.56 -9.63
C VAL A 98 -1.35 12.69 -10.02
N GLU A 99 -2.22 13.18 -10.87
CA GLU A 99 -3.36 12.43 -11.38
C GLU A 99 -2.94 11.06 -11.93
N GLY A 100 -3.68 10.01 -11.53
CA GLY A 100 -3.44 8.63 -11.93
C GLY A 100 -3.74 7.62 -10.83
N VAL A 101 -3.48 6.36 -11.14
CA VAL A 101 -3.65 5.24 -10.22
C VAL A 101 -2.28 4.69 -9.87
N TYR A 102 -1.98 4.63 -8.59
CA TYR A 102 -0.74 4.10 -8.03
C TYR A 102 -0.98 2.78 -7.32
N GLN A 103 -0.01 1.89 -7.34
CA GLN A 103 0.06 0.73 -6.47
C GLN A 103 1.37 0.72 -5.70
N PHE A 104 1.26 0.56 -4.39
CA PHE A 104 2.39 0.42 -3.47
C PHE A 104 2.31 -0.93 -2.77
N GLU A 105 3.44 -1.62 -2.66
CA GLU A 105 3.60 -2.87 -1.94
C GLU A 105 4.25 -2.61 -0.59
N LEU A 106 3.66 -3.16 0.48
CA LEU A 106 4.32 -3.34 1.76
C LEU A 106 4.86 -4.75 1.85
N ARG A 107 6.15 -4.89 2.06
CA ARG A 107 6.82 -6.15 2.42
C ARG A 107 7.23 -6.11 3.88
N ALA A 108 6.93 -7.17 4.62
CA ALA A 108 7.48 -7.42 5.94
C ALA A 108 8.37 -8.66 5.92
N THR A 109 9.47 -8.63 6.69
CA THR A 109 10.38 -9.75 6.87
C THR A 109 10.41 -10.09 8.36
N ASP A 110 10.30 -11.38 8.70
CA ASP A 110 10.39 -11.86 10.07
C ASP A 110 11.85 -12.00 10.56
N ASN A 111 12.01 -12.38 11.81
CA ASN A 111 13.31 -12.60 12.46
C ASN A 111 14.06 -13.86 11.97
N GLN A 112 13.41 -14.71 11.15
CA GLN A 112 14.00 -15.92 10.55
C GLN A 112 14.18 -15.78 9.04
N GLY A 113 13.82 -14.63 8.43
CA GLY A 113 14.05 -14.27 7.03
C GLY A 113 12.92 -14.61 6.06
N ALA A 114 11.78 -15.17 6.51
CA ALA A 114 10.62 -15.31 5.63
C ALA A 114 9.92 -13.97 5.41
N THR A 115 9.22 -13.81 4.28
CA THR A 115 8.62 -12.53 3.87
C THR A 115 7.17 -12.68 3.49
N GLY A 116 6.34 -11.75 3.99
CA GLY A 116 4.97 -11.50 3.53
C GLY A 116 4.87 -10.20 2.74
N ARG A 117 3.80 -10.05 1.96
CA ARG A 117 3.56 -8.88 1.12
C ARG A 117 2.07 -8.59 0.99
N ASP A 118 1.73 -7.32 0.84
CA ASP A 118 0.39 -6.86 0.48
C ASP A 118 0.47 -5.54 -0.28
N THR A 119 -0.59 -5.16 -0.99
CA THR A 119 -0.62 -3.96 -1.84
C THR A 119 -1.78 -3.06 -1.49
N VAL A 120 -1.57 -1.74 -1.62
CA VAL A 120 -2.59 -0.71 -1.53
C VAL A 120 -2.65 0.06 -2.84
N THR A 121 -3.88 0.38 -3.29
CA THR A 121 -4.14 1.22 -4.46
C THR A 121 -4.48 2.63 -4.02
N ILE A 122 -3.85 3.64 -4.63
CA ILE A 122 -4.16 5.05 -4.42
C ILE A 122 -4.62 5.64 -5.75
N THR A 123 -5.88 6.11 -5.79
CA THR A 123 -6.45 6.80 -6.95
C THR A 123 -6.40 8.30 -6.72
N VAL A 124 -5.73 9.03 -7.61
CA VAL A 124 -5.65 10.49 -7.61
C VAL A 124 -6.41 11.01 -8.81
N SER A 125 -7.53 11.71 -8.56
CA SER A 125 -8.34 12.36 -9.59
C SER A 125 -7.85 13.78 -9.86
N GLY A 126 -8.10 14.29 -11.05
CA GLY A 126 -7.87 15.71 -11.39
C GLY A 126 -8.63 16.66 -10.46
N ALA A 127 -8.22 17.93 -10.45
CA ALA A 127 -8.96 18.96 -9.75
C ALA A 127 -10.37 19.13 -10.33
N ALA A 128 -11.35 19.42 -9.47
CA ALA A 128 -12.70 19.75 -9.94
C ALA A 128 -12.65 21.07 -10.71
N ASN A 129 -13.34 21.09 -11.86
CA ASN A 129 -13.48 22.31 -12.67
C ASN A 129 -14.27 23.38 -11.91
N ILE A 130 -13.75 24.59 -11.87
CA ILE A 130 -14.44 25.78 -11.33
C ILE A 130 -15.21 26.43 -12.48
N LEU A 131 -16.47 26.75 -12.25
CA LEU A 131 -17.30 27.38 -13.28
C LEU A 131 -16.81 28.82 -13.58
N PRO A 132 -16.82 29.22 -14.88
CA PRO A 132 -16.45 30.57 -15.23
C PRO A 132 -17.43 31.60 -14.69
N VAL A 133 -16.96 32.80 -14.43
CA VAL A 133 -17.76 33.94 -14.02
C VAL A 133 -17.93 34.90 -15.21
N ALA A 134 -19.18 35.08 -15.68
CA ALA A 134 -19.50 36.02 -16.74
C ALA A 134 -19.77 37.41 -16.17
N ASN A 135 -19.37 38.44 -16.91
CA ASN A 135 -19.65 39.84 -16.62
C ASN A 135 -20.21 40.50 -17.90
N ALA A 136 -21.48 40.82 -17.89
CA ALA A 136 -22.14 41.49 -19.01
C ALA A 136 -21.85 43.00 -19.08
N GLY A 137 -21.15 43.57 -18.09
CA GLY A 137 -20.94 45.00 -17.95
C GLY A 137 -22.10 45.71 -17.26
N PRO A 138 -22.03 47.03 -17.09
CA PRO A 138 -23.05 47.80 -16.40
C PRO A 138 -24.32 47.95 -17.24
N ASP A 139 -25.46 48.04 -16.57
CA ASP A 139 -26.76 48.40 -17.20
C ASP A 139 -26.66 49.75 -17.92
N ARG A 140 -27.31 49.85 -19.07
CA ARG A 140 -27.33 51.05 -19.90
C ARG A 140 -28.74 51.40 -20.32
N SER A 141 -28.97 52.70 -20.49
CA SER A 141 -30.21 53.26 -20.99
C SER A 141 -29.95 54.07 -22.26
N MET A 142 -30.88 54.07 -23.18
CA MET A 142 -30.85 54.93 -24.36
C MET A 142 -32.21 55.55 -24.58
N THR A 143 -32.27 56.70 -25.24
CA THR A 143 -33.50 57.42 -25.58
C THR A 143 -33.62 57.63 -27.08
N LEU A 144 -34.78 57.30 -27.64
CA LEU A 144 -35.06 57.50 -29.07
C LEU A 144 -34.87 58.94 -29.45
N PRO A 145 -34.38 59.24 -30.66
CA PRO A 145 -34.24 58.32 -31.82
C PRO A 145 -32.95 57.51 -31.88
N THR A 146 -32.09 57.55 -30.87
CA THR A 146 -30.92 56.68 -30.80
C THR A 146 -31.38 55.21 -30.71
N ASN A 147 -30.99 54.38 -31.67
CA ASN A 147 -31.47 52.97 -31.81
C ASN A 147 -30.36 51.94 -31.82
N SER A 148 -29.14 52.33 -31.46
CA SER A 148 -28.00 51.44 -31.33
C SER A 148 -27.13 51.79 -30.11
N ILE A 149 -26.58 50.78 -29.47
CA ILE A 149 -25.71 50.94 -28.33
C ILE A 149 -24.63 49.86 -28.43
N THR A 150 -23.40 50.25 -28.17
CA THR A 150 -22.31 49.27 -28.03
C THR A 150 -22.25 48.78 -26.60
N HIS A 151 -22.22 47.51 -26.41
CA HIS A 151 -22.09 46.87 -25.11
C HIS A 151 -20.83 45.97 -25.06
N THR A 152 -20.12 45.99 -23.95
CA THR A 152 -18.92 45.20 -23.75
C THR A 152 -19.10 44.31 -22.51
N GLY A 153 -18.87 43.02 -22.69
CA GLY A 153 -18.84 42.05 -21.59
C GLY A 153 -17.54 41.26 -21.62
N GLY A 154 -17.35 40.47 -20.59
CA GLY A 154 -16.19 39.58 -20.45
C GLY A 154 -16.49 38.42 -19.54
N GLY A 155 -15.51 37.66 -19.22
CA GLY A 155 -15.57 36.56 -18.26
C GLY A 155 -14.19 36.20 -17.74
N THR A 156 -14.16 35.57 -16.59
CA THR A 156 -12.96 35.03 -15.97
C THR A 156 -13.20 33.57 -15.60
N ASP A 157 -12.16 32.77 -15.69
CA ASP A 157 -12.14 31.38 -15.26
C ASP A 157 -10.94 31.21 -14.33
N ALA A 158 -11.18 30.71 -13.12
CA ALA A 158 -10.15 30.65 -12.06
C ALA A 158 -9.14 29.52 -12.26
N ASP A 159 -9.52 28.44 -12.95
CA ASP A 159 -8.68 27.25 -13.17
C ASP A 159 -8.55 26.88 -14.67
N GLY A 160 -9.07 27.75 -15.58
CA GLY A 160 -9.03 27.51 -17.00
C GLY A 160 -9.04 28.77 -17.85
N THR A 161 -9.57 28.66 -19.07
CA THR A 161 -9.69 29.75 -20.04
C THR A 161 -11.08 29.76 -20.64
N ILE A 162 -11.61 30.97 -20.95
CA ILE A 162 -12.89 31.15 -21.63
C ILE A 162 -12.73 30.75 -23.10
N ASN A 163 -13.44 29.72 -23.52
CA ASN A 163 -13.41 29.24 -24.91
C ASN A 163 -14.34 30.03 -25.85
N SER A 164 -15.45 30.55 -25.36
CA SER A 164 -16.41 31.33 -26.21
C SER A 164 -17.29 32.26 -25.39
N TYR A 165 -17.80 33.29 -26.06
CA TYR A 165 -18.79 34.22 -25.54
C TYR A 165 -20.02 34.21 -26.46
N ARG A 166 -21.23 34.35 -25.91
CA ARG A 166 -22.48 34.43 -26.65
C ARG A 166 -23.41 35.42 -25.97
N TRP A 167 -23.96 36.36 -26.75
CA TRP A 167 -25.07 37.21 -26.39
C TRP A 167 -26.38 36.66 -26.96
N SER A 168 -27.46 36.70 -26.20
CA SER A 168 -28.79 36.24 -26.61
C SER A 168 -29.86 37.20 -26.14
#